data_682bb97da136167d8b382d0c24d103d7
#
_entry.id   682bb97da136167d8b382d0c24d103d7
#
_cell.length_a   1.000
_cell.length_b   1.000
_cell.length_c   1.000
_cell.angle_alpha   90.00
_cell.angle_beta   90.00
_cell.angle_gamma   90.00
#
_symmetry.space_group_name_H-M   'P 1'
#
loop_
_entity.id
_entity.type
_entity.pdbx_description
1 polymer ?
#
loop_
_entity_poly.entity_id
_entity_poly.type
_entity_poly.pdbx_seq_one_letter_code
_entity_poly.pdbx_strand_id
1 'polypeptide(L)'
;MEADIDSDVDARAIAETGAKAIQLHTGGMCHLDAEMTRQGLAGLGTGGLDLVILENVGNLVCPAEFDTGAVKNAMILSVPEGHDKPLKYPLMFQVCDVVLVNKIDVLPYFDFDMDKCREYVALRNPNARVIPICARTGEGIDEWADWLKAQVRAWQA
;
A
#
# COMPACT_ATOMS: atom_id res chain seq x y z
N MET A 1 10.97 2.22 -2.42
CA MET A 1 10.87 2.62 -3.84
C MET A 1 9.53 3.31 -3.99
N GLU A 2 9.52 4.45 -4.58
CA GLU A 2 8.33 5.27 -4.77
C GLU A 2 8.15 5.51 -6.27
N ALA A 3 6.91 5.49 -6.75
CA ALA A 3 6.59 5.67 -8.15
C ALA A 3 5.61 6.83 -8.35
N ASP A 4 6.06 7.81 -9.10
CA ASP A 4 5.23 8.92 -9.55
C ASP A 4 5.41 9.15 -11.06
N ILE A 5 4.48 9.91 -11.65
CA ILE A 5 4.54 10.23 -13.07
C ILE A 5 5.72 11.16 -13.35
N ASP A 6 5.97 12.17 -12.49
CA ASP A 6 7.01 13.19 -12.73
C ASP A 6 7.56 13.87 -11.43
N SER A 7 7.09 13.50 -10.22
CA SER A 7 7.50 14.13 -8.96
C SER A 7 8.51 13.28 -8.19
N ASP A 8 9.44 13.91 -7.46
CA ASP A 8 10.37 13.27 -6.54
C ASP A 8 10.15 13.70 -5.08
N VAL A 9 9.06 14.40 -4.80
CA VAL A 9 8.76 14.98 -3.48
C VAL A 9 8.64 13.90 -2.41
N ASP A 10 7.94 12.81 -2.73
CA ASP A 10 7.68 11.73 -1.78
C ASP A 10 8.95 10.89 -1.53
N ALA A 11 9.76 10.63 -2.56
CA ALA A 11 11.05 9.97 -2.38
C ALA A 11 12.00 10.78 -1.51
N ARG A 12 11.98 12.13 -1.60
CA ARG A 12 12.77 13.00 -0.73
C ARG A 12 12.27 12.94 0.72
N ALA A 13 10.94 13.00 0.93
CA ALA A 13 10.35 12.89 2.25
C ALA A 13 10.70 11.55 2.93
N ILE A 14 10.70 10.45 2.18
CA ILE A 14 11.12 9.14 2.67
C ILE A 14 12.63 9.17 3.04
N ALA A 15 13.48 9.75 2.20
CA ALA A 15 14.91 9.84 2.48
C ALA A 15 15.24 10.65 3.74
N GLU A 16 14.47 11.68 4.07
CA GLU A 16 14.59 12.46 5.29
C GLU A 16 14.36 11.62 6.57
N THR A 17 13.65 10.51 6.49
CA THR A 17 13.49 9.57 7.61
C THR A 17 14.73 8.72 7.87
N GLY A 18 15.75 8.78 7.00
CA GLY A 18 16.92 7.92 7.02
C GLY A 18 16.73 6.59 6.30
N ALA A 19 15.56 6.31 5.75
CA ALA A 19 15.33 5.14 4.93
C ALA A 19 15.98 5.30 3.53
N LYS A 20 16.45 4.18 2.98
CA LYS A 20 16.98 4.16 1.61
C LYS A 20 15.81 4.30 0.62
N ALA A 21 15.82 5.31 -0.20
CA ALA A 21 14.76 5.60 -1.16
C ALA A 21 15.30 5.72 -2.59
N ILE A 22 14.46 5.38 -3.55
CA ILE A 22 14.70 5.61 -4.98
C ILE A 22 13.37 5.97 -5.64
N GLN A 23 13.39 6.98 -6.51
CA GLN A 23 12.27 7.35 -7.37
C GLN A 23 12.25 6.50 -8.62
N LEU A 24 11.06 6.01 -8.98
CA LEU A 24 10.78 5.35 -10.25
C LEU A 24 9.87 6.24 -11.08
N HIS A 25 10.35 6.68 -12.24
CA HIS A 25 9.54 7.42 -13.19
C HIS A 25 8.79 6.48 -14.12
N THR A 26 7.47 6.56 -14.12
CA THR A 26 6.63 5.65 -14.93
C THR A 26 6.56 6.05 -16.40
N GLY A 27 7.10 7.21 -16.78
CA GLY A 27 7.04 7.71 -18.15
C GLY A 27 5.61 7.99 -18.64
N GLY A 28 4.71 8.36 -17.71
CA GLY A 28 3.30 8.66 -18.00
C GLY A 28 2.36 7.47 -17.84
N MET A 29 2.85 6.29 -17.46
CA MET A 29 2.00 5.14 -17.13
C MET A 29 1.36 5.32 -15.75
N CYS A 30 0.15 4.80 -15.59
CA CYS A 30 -0.63 4.88 -14.34
C CYS A 30 -0.40 3.69 -13.41
N HIS A 31 0.66 2.91 -13.61
CA HIS A 31 1.02 1.73 -12.83
C HIS A 31 2.51 1.40 -12.95
N LEU A 32 3.00 0.57 -12.06
CA LEU A 32 4.26 -0.14 -12.18
C LEU A 32 3.99 -1.60 -12.57
N ASP A 33 4.95 -2.21 -13.27
CA ASP A 33 5.01 -3.63 -13.57
C ASP A 33 6.25 -4.30 -12.94
N ALA A 34 6.36 -5.61 -13.10
CA ALA A 34 7.47 -6.39 -12.54
C ALA A 34 8.84 -6.00 -13.12
N GLU A 35 8.90 -5.56 -14.39
CA GLU A 35 10.17 -5.16 -15.00
C GLU A 35 10.65 -3.81 -14.43
N MET A 36 9.75 -2.85 -14.25
CA MET A 36 10.06 -1.58 -13.62
C MET A 36 10.50 -1.79 -12.15
N THR A 37 9.83 -2.69 -11.44
CA THR A 37 10.21 -3.10 -10.07
C THR A 37 11.61 -3.69 -10.04
N ARG A 38 11.94 -4.58 -10.97
CA ARG A 38 13.26 -5.20 -11.08
C ARG A 38 14.37 -4.15 -11.32
N GLN A 39 14.11 -3.18 -12.19
CA GLN A 39 15.05 -2.07 -12.44
C GLN A 39 15.23 -1.21 -11.19
N GLY A 40 14.14 -0.90 -10.49
CA GLY A 40 14.17 -0.18 -9.22
C GLY A 40 14.98 -0.89 -8.14
N LEU A 41 14.80 -2.21 -7.99
CA LEU A 41 15.57 -3.02 -7.05
C LEU A 41 17.07 -3.01 -7.37
N ALA A 42 17.44 -3.08 -8.66
CA ALA A 42 18.83 -2.99 -9.10
C ALA A 42 19.44 -1.62 -8.77
N GLY A 43 18.69 -0.54 -9.00
CA GLY A 43 19.12 0.83 -8.67
C GLY A 43 19.21 1.10 -7.18
N LEU A 44 18.25 0.58 -6.40
CA LEU A 44 18.25 0.71 -4.94
C LEU A 44 19.42 -0.03 -4.29
N GLY A 45 19.80 -1.19 -4.81
CA GLY A 45 20.80 -2.07 -4.20
C GLY A 45 20.26 -2.67 -2.89
N THR A 46 19.80 -3.90 -2.95
CA THR A 46 19.03 -4.55 -1.87
C THR A 46 19.90 -5.22 -0.80
N GLY A 47 21.22 -5.21 -0.96
CA GLY A 47 22.13 -5.83 0.02
C GLY A 47 21.97 -5.25 1.43
N GLY A 48 21.67 -6.12 2.41
CA GLY A 48 21.47 -5.73 3.80
C GLY A 48 20.08 -5.14 4.13
N LEU A 49 19.10 -5.25 3.22
CA LEU A 49 17.73 -4.85 3.48
C LEU A 49 16.89 -6.08 3.82
N ASP A 50 16.11 -6.01 4.90
CA ASP A 50 15.15 -7.05 5.30
C ASP A 50 13.79 -6.88 4.61
N LEU A 51 13.45 -5.66 4.23
CA LEU A 51 12.17 -5.31 3.62
C LEU A 51 12.37 -4.21 2.58
N VAL A 52 11.70 -4.35 1.44
CA VAL A 52 11.55 -3.29 0.44
C VAL A 52 10.06 -2.99 0.27
N ILE A 53 9.69 -1.74 0.43
CA ILE A 53 8.34 -1.25 0.16
C ILE A 53 8.35 -0.59 -1.21
N LEU A 54 7.43 -1.01 -2.08
CA LEU A 54 7.15 -0.40 -3.37
C LEU A 54 5.84 0.38 -3.26
N GLU A 55 5.91 1.70 -3.39
CA GLU A 55 4.73 2.54 -3.55
C GLU A 55 4.41 2.65 -5.04
N ASN A 56 3.19 2.31 -5.40
CA ASN A 56 2.69 2.37 -6.77
C ASN A 56 1.94 3.67 -7.01
N VAL A 57 1.69 4.02 -8.27
CA VAL A 57 0.90 5.20 -8.65
C VAL A 57 -0.48 5.14 -8.01
N GLY A 58 -0.94 6.24 -7.41
CA GLY A 58 -2.16 6.31 -6.59
C GLY A 58 -3.45 6.21 -7.40
N ASN A 59 -3.87 5.00 -7.78
CA ASN A 59 -5.20 4.71 -8.31
C ASN A 59 -5.63 3.27 -8.00
N LEU A 60 -6.93 2.98 -8.14
CA LEU A 60 -7.53 1.69 -7.75
C LEU A 60 -7.82 0.75 -8.93
N VAL A 61 -7.40 1.09 -10.14
CA VAL A 61 -7.67 0.33 -11.36
C VAL A 61 -6.40 -0.31 -11.90
N CYS A 62 -5.54 0.49 -12.51
CA CYS A 62 -4.35 -0.01 -13.18
C CYS A 62 -3.41 -0.83 -12.27
N PRO A 63 -3.06 -0.39 -11.04
CA PRO A 63 -2.20 -1.18 -10.17
C PRO A 63 -2.77 -2.55 -9.77
N ALA A 64 -4.07 -2.75 -9.90
CA ALA A 64 -4.69 -4.06 -9.63
C ALA A 64 -4.56 -5.05 -10.80
N GLU A 65 -4.32 -4.54 -12.01
CA GLU A 65 -4.25 -5.35 -13.24
C GLU A 65 -2.83 -5.80 -13.58
N PHE A 66 -1.82 -5.11 -13.03
CA PHE A 66 -0.42 -5.35 -13.35
C PHE A 66 0.34 -5.90 -12.13
N ASP A 67 0.93 -7.08 -12.31
CA ASP A 67 1.77 -7.69 -11.28
C ASP A 67 3.11 -6.93 -11.19
N THR A 68 3.43 -6.47 -9.99
CA THR A 68 4.71 -5.82 -9.67
C THR A 68 5.78 -6.80 -9.23
N GLY A 69 5.46 -8.09 -9.07
CA GLY A 69 6.34 -9.09 -8.47
C GLY A 69 6.48 -8.97 -6.95
N ALA A 70 5.66 -8.15 -6.29
CA ALA A 70 5.66 -8.02 -4.84
C ALA A 70 5.12 -9.30 -4.17
N VAL A 71 5.76 -9.71 -3.07
CA VAL A 71 5.35 -10.90 -2.28
C VAL A 71 4.02 -10.67 -1.58
N LYS A 72 3.75 -9.42 -1.19
CA LYS A 72 2.54 -8.99 -0.50
C LYS A 72 2.05 -7.65 -1.06
N ASN A 73 0.73 -7.52 -1.17
CA ASN A 73 0.07 -6.32 -1.63
C ASN A 73 -0.69 -5.65 -0.48
N ALA A 74 -0.34 -4.41 -0.18
CA ALA A 74 -1.05 -3.56 0.77
C ALA A 74 -1.79 -2.45 0.01
N MET A 75 -3.06 -2.26 0.34
CA MET A 75 -3.87 -1.19 -0.21
C MET A 75 -4.21 -0.18 0.89
N ILE A 76 -4.11 1.11 0.59
CA ILE A 76 -4.50 2.17 1.51
C ILE A 76 -5.83 2.78 1.04
N LEU A 77 -6.84 2.74 1.92
CA LEU A 77 -8.13 3.39 1.77
C LEU A 77 -8.26 4.49 2.81
N SER A 78 -8.49 5.72 2.40
CA SER A 78 -8.73 6.81 3.36
C SER A 78 -10.21 6.92 3.72
N VAL A 79 -10.53 7.23 4.98
CA VAL A 79 -11.91 7.43 5.47
C VAL A 79 -12.73 8.37 4.56
N PRO A 80 -12.21 9.53 4.08
CA PRO A 80 -12.97 10.40 3.19
C PRO A 80 -13.37 9.80 1.84
N GLU A 81 -12.76 8.69 1.44
CA GLU A 81 -13.07 8.03 0.16
C GLU A 81 -14.34 7.18 0.20
N GLY A 82 -14.79 6.81 1.40
CA GLY A 82 -16.00 6.01 1.61
C GLY A 82 -15.74 4.51 1.75
N HIS A 83 -16.55 3.86 2.60
CA HIS A 83 -16.46 2.43 2.91
C HIS A 83 -16.96 1.52 1.77
N ASP A 84 -17.56 2.10 0.72
CA ASP A 84 -18.12 1.37 -0.43
C ASP A 84 -17.12 1.12 -1.58
N LYS A 85 -15.87 1.58 -1.44
CA LYS A 85 -14.81 1.36 -2.45
C LYS A 85 -14.60 -0.11 -2.83
N PRO A 86 -14.68 -1.10 -1.90
CA PRO A 86 -14.56 -2.50 -2.29
C PRO A 86 -15.66 -2.97 -3.25
N LEU A 87 -16.81 -2.32 -3.25
CA LEU A 87 -17.90 -2.64 -4.19
C LEU A 87 -17.64 -2.03 -5.57
N LYS A 88 -17.00 -0.86 -5.62
CA LYS A 88 -16.73 -0.10 -6.86
C LYS A 88 -15.47 -0.56 -7.59
N TYR A 89 -14.46 -1.01 -6.84
CA TYR A 89 -13.14 -1.43 -7.35
C TYR A 89 -12.78 -2.86 -6.89
N PRO A 90 -13.59 -3.86 -7.24
CA PRO A 90 -13.48 -5.19 -6.67
C PRO A 90 -12.12 -5.86 -6.88
N LEU A 91 -11.47 -5.65 -8.02
CA LEU A 91 -10.21 -6.29 -8.35
C LEU A 91 -9.09 -5.87 -7.38
N MET A 92 -8.98 -4.57 -7.06
CA MET A 92 -8.00 -4.07 -6.11
C MET A 92 -8.11 -4.78 -4.75
N PHE A 93 -9.34 -4.97 -4.26
CA PHE A 93 -9.57 -5.64 -2.98
C PHE A 93 -9.46 -7.17 -3.05
N GLN A 94 -9.52 -7.76 -4.25
CA GLN A 94 -9.26 -9.18 -4.45
C GLN A 94 -7.77 -9.52 -4.38
N VAL A 95 -6.91 -8.64 -4.90
CA VAL A 95 -5.46 -8.89 -5.02
C VAL A 95 -4.67 -8.44 -3.80
N CYS A 96 -5.24 -7.65 -2.89
CA CYS A 96 -4.53 -7.19 -1.69
C CYS A 96 -4.58 -8.21 -0.54
N ASP A 97 -3.45 -8.33 0.18
CA ASP A 97 -3.34 -9.14 1.41
C ASP A 97 -3.80 -8.35 2.65
N VAL A 98 -3.70 -7.03 2.58
CA VAL A 98 -4.08 -6.13 3.67
C VAL A 98 -4.65 -4.82 3.14
N VAL A 99 -5.67 -4.32 3.81
CA VAL A 99 -6.28 -3.00 3.59
C VAL A 99 -6.00 -2.14 4.82
N LEU A 100 -5.26 -1.06 4.63
CA LEU A 100 -5.03 -0.05 5.65
C LEU A 100 -6.11 1.03 5.51
N VAL A 101 -7.03 1.12 6.48
CA VAL A 101 -8.02 2.20 6.50
C VAL A 101 -7.41 3.39 7.24
N ASN A 102 -6.88 4.34 6.47
CA ASN A 102 -6.16 5.50 6.99
C ASN A 102 -7.08 6.68 7.30
N LYS A 103 -6.56 7.61 8.08
CA LYS A 103 -7.23 8.84 8.54
C LYS A 103 -8.43 8.55 9.45
N ILE A 104 -8.30 7.56 10.35
CA ILE A 104 -9.39 7.23 11.29
C ILE A 104 -9.71 8.37 12.28
N ASP A 105 -8.80 9.32 12.44
CA ASP A 105 -9.00 10.53 13.23
C ASP A 105 -10.12 11.44 12.68
N VAL A 106 -10.50 11.29 11.41
CA VAL A 106 -11.60 12.05 10.81
C VAL A 106 -12.91 11.29 10.73
N LEU A 107 -12.99 10.05 11.23
CA LEU A 107 -14.23 9.25 11.27
C LEU A 107 -15.46 10.03 11.77
N PRO A 108 -15.38 10.88 12.82
CA PRO A 108 -16.56 11.62 13.30
C PRO A 108 -17.14 12.63 12.30
N TYR A 109 -16.43 12.94 11.24
CA TYR A 109 -16.79 13.97 10.25
C TYR A 109 -17.27 13.37 8.91
N PHE A 110 -17.19 12.04 8.74
CA PHE A 110 -17.55 11.36 7.50
C PHE A 110 -18.54 10.21 7.76
N ASP A 111 -19.39 9.97 6.79
CA ASP A 111 -20.24 8.78 6.76
C ASP A 111 -19.41 7.56 6.33
N PHE A 112 -18.59 7.06 7.26
CA PHE A 112 -17.78 5.88 7.07
C PHE A 112 -18.12 4.83 8.13
N ASP A 113 -18.61 3.69 7.70
CA ASP A 113 -18.94 2.55 8.54
C ASP A 113 -17.83 1.51 8.42
N MET A 114 -17.05 1.35 9.50
CA MET A 114 -15.92 0.42 9.54
C MET A 114 -16.33 -1.04 9.41
N ASP A 115 -17.49 -1.41 9.98
CA ASP A 115 -17.96 -2.79 9.94
C ASP A 115 -18.44 -3.15 8.53
N LYS A 116 -19.14 -2.24 7.85
CA LYS A 116 -19.48 -2.40 6.44
C LYS A 116 -18.23 -2.46 5.56
N CYS A 117 -17.23 -1.63 5.84
CA CYS A 117 -15.97 -1.70 5.11
C CYS A 117 -15.34 -3.10 5.21
N ARG A 118 -15.27 -3.66 6.42
CA ARG A 118 -14.77 -5.03 6.64
C ARG A 118 -15.60 -6.07 5.92
N GLU A 119 -16.93 -5.97 5.98
CA GLU A 119 -17.83 -6.86 5.27
C GLU A 119 -17.59 -6.81 3.75
N TYR A 120 -17.49 -5.62 3.16
CA TYR A 120 -17.30 -5.46 1.72
C TYR A 120 -15.89 -5.92 1.26
N VAL A 121 -14.86 -5.73 2.08
CA VAL A 121 -13.54 -6.31 1.83
C VAL A 121 -13.61 -7.83 1.87
N ALA A 122 -14.25 -8.42 2.88
CA ALA A 122 -14.39 -9.87 3.02
C ALA A 122 -15.17 -10.51 1.86
N LEU A 123 -16.15 -9.80 1.27
CA LEU A 123 -16.85 -10.25 0.05
C LEU A 123 -15.91 -10.37 -1.15
N ARG A 124 -14.78 -9.64 -1.20
CA ARG A 124 -13.82 -9.67 -2.29
C ARG A 124 -12.65 -10.61 -1.99
N ASN A 125 -12.12 -10.52 -0.78
CA ASN A 125 -11.04 -11.38 -0.31
C ASN A 125 -11.23 -11.67 1.19
N PRO A 126 -11.76 -12.83 1.55
CA PRO A 126 -11.98 -13.19 2.96
C PRO A 126 -10.68 -13.36 3.76
N ASN A 127 -9.53 -13.45 3.08
CA ASN A 127 -8.21 -13.56 3.72
C ASN A 127 -7.52 -12.21 3.91
N ALA A 128 -8.02 -11.14 3.30
CA ALA A 128 -7.45 -9.82 3.46
C ALA A 128 -7.66 -9.29 4.87
N ARG A 129 -6.60 -8.81 5.50
CA ARG A 129 -6.68 -8.16 6.81
C ARG A 129 -7.06 -6.70 6.66
N VAL A 130 -7.94 -6.19 7.52
CA VAL A 130 -8.30 -4.77 7.56
C VAL A 130 -7.75 -4.16 8.84
N ILE A 131 -6.82 -3.21 8.71
CA ILE A 131 -6.15 -2.53 9.82
C ILE A 131 -6.50 -1.04 9.78
N PRO A 132 -7.26 -0.51 10.77
CA PRO A 132 -7.49 0.92 10.90
C PRO A 132 -6.22 1.63 11.37
N ILE A 133 -5.84 2.71 10.71
CA ILE A 133 -4.65 3.49 11.06
C ILE A 133 -4.90 5.00 10.97
N CYS A 134 -4.08 5.74 11.67
CA CYS A 134 -3.88 7.17 11.44
C CYS A 134 -2.39 7.46 11.29
N ALA A 135 -1.90 7.61 10.08
CA ALA A 135 -0.50 7.88 9.82
C ALA A 135 -0.01 9.19 10.49
N ARG A 136 -0.92 10.17 10.69
CA ARG A 136 -0.59 11.45 11.33
C ARG A 136 -0.34 11.33 12.84
N THR A 137 -1.12 10.48 13.54
CA THR A 137 -1.03 10.34 15.00
C THR A 137 -0.23 9.13 15.44
N GLY A 138 0.02 8.18 14.53
CA GLY A 138 0.64 6.89 14.83
C GLY A 138 -0.33 5.81 15.31
N GLU A 139 -1.61 6.12 15.45
CA GLU A 139 -2.62 5.12 15.87
C GLU A 139 -2.71 3.98 14.86
N GLY A 140 -2.67 2.73 15.35
CA GLY A 140 -2.72 1.52 14.53
C GLY A 140 -1.43 1.17 13.76
N ILE A 141 -0.41 2.04 13.79
CA ILE A 141 0.86 1.81 13.06
C ILE A 141 1.63 0.62 13.63
N ASP A 142 1.57 0.38 14.94
CA ASP A 142 2.23 -0.80 15.54
C ASP A 142 1.64 -2.12 15.02
N GLU A 143 0.31 -2.19 14.86
CA GLU A 143 -0.35 -3.36 14.29
C GLU A 143 0.09 -3.60 12.82
N TRP A 144 0.21 -2.52 12.04
CA TRP A 144 0.74 -2.59 10.69
C TRP A 144 2.19 -3.05 10.66
N ALA A 145 3.05 -2.49 11.51
CA ALA A 145 4.45 -2.86 11.62
C ALA A 145 4.63 -4.33 12.02
N ASP A 146 3.81 -4.83 12.95
CA ASP A 146 3.85 -6.22 13.38
C ASP A 146 3.36 -7.18 12.29
N TRP A 147 2.37 -6.77 11.50
CA TRP A 147 1.97 -7.53 10.32
C TRP A 147 3.13 -7.65 9.31
N LEU A 148 3.82 -6.55 8.99
CA LEU A 148 4.99 -6.56 8.10
C LEU A 148 6.10 -7.48 8.62
N LYS A 149 6.46 -7.37 9.90
CA LYS A 149 7.47 -8.24 10.52
C LYS A 149 7.09 -9.72 10.43
N ALA A 150 5.80 -10.03 10.58
CA ALA A 150 5.30 -11.39 10.45
C ALA A 150 5.46 -11.91 9.02
N GLN A 151 5.20 -11.07 7.98
CA GLN A 151 5.40 -11.45 6.59
C GLN A 151 6.89 -11.70 6.28
N VAL A 152 7.78 -10.83 6.75
CA VAL A 152 9.24 -11.02 6.57
C VAL A 152 9.70 -12.35 7.18
N ARG A 153 9.28 -12.66 8.42
CA ARG A 153 9.62 -13.93 9.09
C ARG A 153 9.08 -15.15 8.33
N ALA A 154 7.86 -15.07 7.83
CA ALA A 154 7.25 -16.16 7.07
C ALA A 154 7.94 -16.38 5.70
N TRP A 155 8.51 -15.34 5.11
CA TRP A 155 9.26 -15.42 3.86
C TRP A 155 10.64 -16.04 4.05
N GLN A 156 11.27 -15.85 5.21
CA GLN A 156 12.61 -16.38 5.55
C GLN A 156 12.59 -17.80 6.08
N ALA A 157 11.43 -18.37 6.42
CA ALA A 157 11.26 -19.71 6.94
C ALA A 157 11.22 -20.78 5.86
#